data_f96e975d7fa8f98ad3344924278f6f18
#
_entry.id   f96e975d7fa8f98ad3344924278f6f18
#
_cell.length_a   1.000
_cell.length_b   1.000
_cell.length_c   1.000
_cell.angle_alpha   90.00
_cell.angle_beta   90.00
_cell.angle_gamma   90.00
#
_symmetry.space_group_name_H-M   'P 1'
#
loop_
_entity.id
_entity.type
_entity.pdbx_description
1 polymer ?
#
loop_
_entity_poly.entity_id
_entity_poly.type
_entity_poly.pdbx_seq_one_letter_code
_entity_poly.pdbx_strand_id
1 'polypeptide(L)'
;MSSTPTPRAASSFALDAAPAQRLPTRRRWFMLSLLLVATIINYVDRVNISIAAPFMAKDLGLDKVEMGLIFSAFAWTYALALVPAGFIADRFGSRLTYGVSLISWSAVTVAPGLAGGFASLFGLRLAVGAMEAPAFPANSRAVTVWFPARERGMASSIYVCGQYLGTALFTGALLWLATTYDWRHVFYSTGLVGILFGVVWLWLYRDPLNCKQVSPQELAYIEQGGGLVKSSQERTRFDWRQVAELFRYRQIWAICLGKFASTSALYFFLTWFPTYLIEERQLTLIKVGVFAVMPFIGATVGILLAGIVSDLLIRKGHSLSFARKLPLVVGSMLGMSIVLVNFTDSNLVCIAILTLAFFAQGIASASWAAVSEVAPKELIGLTGGLTSLAANIGGIVTPIVIGAIVHASGSFAMAFWFIGGVALMGTLSYSLLLGKLYRIELKTGA
;
A
#
# COMPACT_ATOMS: atom_id res chain seq x y z
N MET A 1 75.95 -25.45 53.32
CA MET A 1 74.56 -25.01 53.57
C MET A 1 73.97 -24.78 52.21
N SER A 2 73.28 -25.77 51.69
CA SER A 2 72.62 -25.75 50.36
C SER A 2 71.14 -25.42 50.53
N SER A 3 70.69 -24.38 49.86
CA SER A 3 69.29 -24.03 49.77
C SER A 3 68.74 -24.49 48.40
N THR A 4 67.89 -25.47 48.41
CA THR A 4 67.12 -25.98 47.27
C THR A 4 66.02 -24.97 46.94
N PRO A 5 65.79 -24.67 45.65
CA PRO A 5 64.66 -23.90 45.22
C PRO A 5 63.37 -24.76 45.02
N THR A 6 62.26 -24.34 45.59
CA THR A 6 60.92 -24.87 45.44
C THR A 6 60.39 -24.70 43.99
N PRO A 7 59.66 -25.66 43.43
CA PRO A 7 59.09 -25.51 42.10
C PRO A 7 57.87 -24.58 42.12
N ARG A 8 57.87 -23.57 41.25
CA ARG A 8 56.73 -22.71 40.93
C ARG A 8 55.62 -23.54 40.29
N ALA A 9 54.44 -23.47 40.88
CA ALA A 9 53.21 -24.02 40.30
C ALA A 9 52.91 -23.36 38.94
N ALA A 10 52.78 -24.22 37.94
CA ALA A 10 52.29 -23.80 36.61
C ALA A 10 50.82 -23.42 36.72
N SER A 11 50.52 -22.11 36.60
CA SER A 11 49.16 -21.63 36.43
C SER A 11 48.67 -22.08 35.04
N SER A 12 47.72 -23.02 35.03
CA SER A 12 46.98 -23.39 33.84
C SER A 12 46.17 -22.15 33.35
N PHE A 13 46.66 -21.47 32.35
CA PHE A 13 45.84 -20.56 31.53
C PHE A 13 44.77 -21.40 30.85
N ALA A 14 43.60 -21.48 31.45
CA ALA A 14 42.39 -21.84 30.75
C ALA A 14 42.18 -20.75 29.70
N LEU A 15 42.48 -21.06 28.47
CA LEU A 15 41.99 -20.27 27.31
C LEU A 15 40.48 -20.35 27.36
N ASP A 16 39.86 -19.29 27.93
CA ASP A 16 38.44 -19.04 27.71
C ASP A 16 38.23 -18.98 26.18
N ALA A 17 37.72 -20.07 25.64
CA ALA A 17 37.31 -20.13 24.23
C ALA A 17 36.28 -19.00 24.02
N ALA A 18 36.71 -17.96 23.34
CA ALA A 18 35.81 -16.88 22.92
C ALA A 18 34.58 -17.52 22.24
N PRO A 19 33.34 -17.17 22.63
CA PRO A 19 32.16 -17.79 22.04
C PRO A 19 32.24 -17.67 20.52
N ALA A 20 32.16 -18.81 19.84
CA ALA A 20 32.22 -18.87 18.38
C ALA A 20 31.36 -17.75 17.79
N GLN A 21 31.98 -16.81 17.09
CA GLN A 21 31.27 -15.70 16.45
C GLN A 21 30.28 -16.29 15.49
N ARG A 22 29.00 -16.35 15.91
CA ARG A 22 27.92 -16.80 15.04
C ARG A 22 27.82 -15.79 13.90
N LEU A 23 27.83 -16.31 12.66
CA LEU A 23 27.61 -15.49 11.46
C LEU A 23 26.33 -14.63 11.64
N PRO A 24 26.30 -13.37 11.15
CA PRO A 24 25.13 -12.52 11.28
C PRO A 24 23.92 -13.19 10.64
N THR A 25 22.85 -13.34 11.40
CA THR A 25 21.60 -13.87 10.87
C THR A 25 20.99 -12.86 9.88
N ARG A 26 20.10 -13.34 9.02
CA ARG A 26 19.33 -12.50 8.09
C ARG A 26 17.85 -12.47 8.46
N ARG A 27 17.55 -12.46 9.75
CA ARG A 27 16.19 -12.61 10.27
C ARG A 27 15.27 -11.46 9.85
N ARG A 28 15.81 -10.25 9.68
CA ARG A 28 15.06 -9.11 9.14
C ARG A 28 14.41 -9.38 7.79
N TRP A 29 15.07 -10.14 6.91
CA TRP A 29 14.51 -10.49 5.61
C TRP A 29 13.37 -11.50 5.70
N PHE A 30 13.42 -12.42 6.65
CA PHE A 30 12.31 -13.30 6.96
C PHE A 30 11.10 -12.50 7.49
N MET A 31 11.30 -11.51 8.35
CA MET A 31 10.21 -10.64 8.80
C MET A 31 9.64 -9.82 7.64
N LEU A 32 10.47 -9.38 6.70
CA LEU A 32 10.04 -8.70 5.49
C LEU A 32 9.20 -9.61 4.58
N SER A 33 9.54 -10.88 4.45
CA SER A 33 8.73 -11.83 3.67
C SER A 33 7.34 -12.04 4.30
N LEU A 34 7.23 -12.04 5.62
CA LEU A 34 5.92 -12.06 6.30
C LEU A 34 5.11 -10.79 6.00
N LEU A 35 5.76 -9.60 5.99
CA LEU A 35 5.10 -8.34 5.60
C LEU A 35 4.63 -8.37 4.15
N LEU A 36 5.42 -8.92 3.24
CA LEU A 36 5.06 -9.09 1.84
C LEU A 36 3.83 -9.98 1.67
N VAL A 37 3.85 -11.18 2.28
CA VAL A 37 2.70 -12.12 2.23
C VAL A 37 1.46 -11.49 2.84
N ALA A 38 1.60 -10.81 3.98
CA ALA A 38 0.51 -10.11 4.63
C ALA A 38 -0.09 -9.02 3.73
N THR A 39 0.74 -8.28 2.98
CA THR A 39 0.29 -7.25 2.03
C THR A 39 -0.37 -7.89 0.79
N ILE A 40 0.09 -9.05 0.34
CA ILE A 40 -0.55 -9.82 -0.71
C ILE A 40 -1.98 -10.18 -0.29
N ILE A 41 -2.17 -10.77 0.89
CA ILE A 41 -3.49 -11.15 1.43
C ILE A 41 -4.39 -9.92 1.53
N ASN A 42 -3.86 -8.81 2.06
CA ASN A 42 -4.57 -7.55 2.18
C ASN A 42 -5.16 -7.07 0.84
N TYR A 43 -4.38 -7.11 -0.25
CA TYR A 43 -4.86 -6.67 -1.55
C TYR A 43 -5.72 -7.70 -2.28
N VAL A 44 -5.56 -8.99 -2.00
CA VAL A 44 -6.50 -10.03 -2.43
C VAL A 44 -7.88 -9.77 -1.82
N ASP A 45 -7.95 -9.41 -0.54
CA ASP A 45 -9.20 -9.06 0.16
C ASP A 45 -9.82 -7.73 -0.35
N ARG A 46 -9.02 -6.83 -0.92
CA ARG A 46 -9.53 -5.61 -1.57
C ARG A 46 -10.12 -5.88 -2.94
N VAL A 47 -9.54 -6.78 -3.72
CA VAL A 47 -9.97 -7.05 -5.11
C VAL A 47 -11.07 -8.11 -5.20
N ASN A 48 -11.26 -8.94 -4.17
CA ASN A 48 -12.24 -10.03 -4.17
C ASN A 48 -13.66 -9.54 -4.51
N ILE A 49 -14.07 -8.38 -3.99
CA ILE A 49 -15.38 -7.79 -4.25
C ILE A 49 -15.56 -7.37 -5.71
N SER A 50 -14.52 -6.87 -6.37
CA SER A 50 -14.62 -6.46 -7.77
C SER A 50 -14.70 -7.65 -8.72
N ILE A 51 -14.08 -8.77 -8.36
CA ILE A 51 -14.15 -10.02 -9.12
C ILE A 51 -15.52 -10.67 -8.93
N ALA A 52 -16.07 -10.64 -7.71
CA ALA A 52 -17.40 -11.14 -7.41
C ALA A 52 -18.52 -10.24 -7.98
N ALA A 53 -18.24 -8.96 -8.22
CA ALA A 53 -19.22 -7.92 -8.52
C ALA A 53 -20.21 -8.26 -9.67
N PRO A 54 -19.79 -8.71 -10.87
CA PRO A 54 -20.73 -9.02 -11.95
C PRO A 54 -21.73 -10.13 -11.59
N PHE A 55 -21.28 -11.12 -10.83
CA PHE A 55 -22.09 -12.26 -10.37
C PHE A 55 -23.01 -11.85 -9.21
N MET A 56 -22.45 -11.15 -8.25
CA MET A 56 -23.13 -10.67 -7.05
C MET A 56 -24.22 -9.64 -7.39
N ALA A 57 -23.93 -8.69 -8.28
CA ALA A 57 -24.89 -7.68 -8.71
C ALA A 57 -26.11 -8.32 -9.39
N LYS A 58 -25.87 -9.33 -10.25
CA LYS A 58 -26.96 -10.08 -10.92
C LYS A 58 -27.78 -10.89 -9.92
N ASP A 59 -27.14 -11.58 -8.96
CA ASP A 59 -27.78 -12.46 -8.00
C ASP A 59 -28.64 -11.68 -6.98
N LEU A 60 -28.13 -10.53 -6.53
CA LEU A 60 -28.75 -9.68 -5.51
C LEU A 60 -29.60 -8.52 -6.06
N GLY A 61 -29.67 -8.37 -7.41
CA GLY A 61 -30.41 -7.30 -8.08
C GLY A 61 -29.85 -5.90 -7.83
N LEU A 62 -28.54 -5.78 -7.67
CA LEU A 62 -27.86 -4.49 -7.39
C LEU A 62 -27.63 -3.71 -8.66
N ASP A 63 -27.93 -2.42 -8.62
CA ASP A 63 -27.61 -1.52 -9.72
C ASP A 63 -26.17 -0.99 -9.68
N LYS A 64 -25.75 -0.22 -10.70
CA LYS A 64 -24.38 0.31 -10.81
C LYS A 64 -24.08 1.40 -9.77
N VAL A 65 -25.07 2.14 -9.30
CA VAL A 65 -24.92 3.17 -8.25
C VAL A 65 -24.67 2.47 -6.92
N GLU A 66 -25.50 1.46 -6.60
CA GLU A 66 -25.32 0.63 -5.39
C GLU A 66 -23.95 -0.05 -5.36
N MET A 67 -23.51 -0.63 -6.49
CA MET A 67 -22.18 -1.21 -6.61
C MET A 67 -21.06 -0.19 -6.41
N GLY A 68 -21.20 1.02 -6.96
CA GLY A 68 -20.26 2.12 -6.75
C GLY A 68 -20.15 2.52 -5.27
N LEU A 69 -21.29 2.58 -4.57
CA LEU A 69 -21.34 2.84 -3.13
C LEU A 69 -20.67 1.71 -2.33
N ILE A 70 -20.96 0.44 -2.63
CA ILE A 70 -20.34 -0.72 -1.98
C ILE A 70 -18.81 -0.69 -2.16
N PHE A 71 -18.33 -0.40 -3.37
CA PHE A 71 -16.89 -0.29 -3.64
C PHE A 71 -16.24 0.85 -2.86
N SER A 72 -16.92 1.99 -2.73
CA SER A 72 -16.41 3.16 -2.01
C SER A 72 -16.40 2.99 -0.49
N ALA A 73 -17.35 2.22 0.06
CA ALA A 73 -17.62 2.10 1.50
C ALA A 73 -16.36 1.76 2.32
N PHE A 74 -15.51 0.89 1.78
CA PHE A 74 -14.22 0.56 2.38
C PHE A 74 -13.39 1.80 2.67
N ALA A 75 -13.25 2.71 1.68
CA ALA A 75 -12.39 3.88 1.80
C ALA A 75 -12.91 4.90 2.83
N TRP A 76 -14.22 4.94 3.10
CA TRP A 76 -14.82 5.86 4.09
C TRP A 76 -14.28 5.60 5.49
N THR A 77 -14.45 4.39 5.96
CA THR A 77 -14.03 4.02 7.32
C THR A 77 -12.51 3.82 7.42
N TYR A 78 -11.88 3.33 6.37
CA TYR A 78 -10.42 3.23 6.31
C TYR A 78 -9.75 4.59 6.50
N ALA A 79 -10.22 5.64 5.79
CA ALA A 79 -9.69 7.00 5.92
C ALA A 79 -9.86 7.57 7.33
N LEU A 80 -11.06 7.38 7.93
CA LEU A 80 -11.36 7.86 9.28
C LEU A 80 -10.56 7.10 10.36
N ALA A 81 -10.41 5.79 10.18
CA ALA A 81 -9.71 4.93 11.13
C ALA A 81 -8.18 5.03 11.04
N LEU A 82 -7.61 5.61 9.98
CA LEU A 82 -6.17 5.67 9.75
C LEU A 82 -5.42 6.42 10.87
N VAL A 83 -6.01 7.50 11.38
CA VAL A 83 -5.42 8.30 12.47
C VAL A 83 -5.38 7.51 13.79
N PRO A 84 -6.50 6.99 14.32
CA PRO A 84 -6.45 6.15 15.51
C PRO A 84 -5.63 4.87 15.31
N ALA A 85 -5.57 4.33 14.11
CA ALA A 85 -4.78 3.15 13.77
C ALA A 85 -3.27 3.35 14.01
N GLY A 86 -2.73 4.54 13.70
CA GLY A 86 -1.35 4.91 14.02
C GLY A 86 -1.08 4.83 15.52
N PHE A 87 -1.95 5.40 16.36
CA PHE A 87 -1.81 5.33 17.82
C PHE A 87 -1.89 3.89 18.36
N ILE A 88 -2.74 3.05 17.76
CA ILE A 88 -2.84 1.62 18.11
C ILE A 88 -1.53 0.91 17.78
N ALA A 89 -0.95 1.15 16.61
CA ALA A 89 0.31 0.55 16.19
C ALA A 89 1.48 0.96 17.09
N ASP A 90 1.54 2.22 17.53
CA ASP A 90 2.57 2.72 18.44
C ASP A 90 2.42 2.13 19.84
N ARG A 91 1.18 1.98 20.33
CA ARG A 91 0.91 1.49 21.69
C ARG A 91 1.13 -0.02 21.83
N PHE A 92 0.63 -0.83 20.87
CA PHE A 92 0.61 -2.28 20.99
C PHE A 92 1.69 -2.99 20.16
N GLY A 93 2.46 -2.22 19.37
CA GLY A 93 3.50 -2.76 18.49
C GLY A 93 2.95 -3.48 17.27
N SER A 94 3.85 -3.75 16.31
CA SER A 94 3.45 -4.31 15.01
C SER A 94 2.86 -5.73 15.11
N ARG A 95 3.33 -6.54 16.07
CA ARG A 95 2.88 -7.92 16.21
C ARG A 95 1.39 -8.02 16.49
N LEU A 96 0.93 -7.39 17.58
CA LEU A 96 -0.47 -7.46 18.01
C LEU A 96 -1.36 -6.66 17.07
N THR A 97 -0.96 -5.43 16.73
CA THR A 97 -1.75 -4.55 15.87
C THR A 97 -2.04 -5.20 14.53
N TYR A 98 -1.00 -5.69 13.84
CA TYR A 98 -1.21 -6.33 12.54
C TYR A 98 -1.96 -7.65 12.65
N GLY A 99 -1.58 -8.52 13.59
CA GLY A 99 -2.19 -9.84 13.73
C GLY A 99 -3.67 -9.79 14.09
N VAL A 100 -4.05 -8.91 15.05
CA VAL A 100 -5.46 -8.71 15.42
C VAL A 100 -6.24 -8.06 14.28
N SER A 101 -5.68 -7.03 13.66
CA SER A 101 -6.28 -6.36 12.50
C SER A 101 -6.53 -7.36 11.36
N LEU A 102 -5.53 -8.18 11.00
CA LEU A 102 -5.62 -9.19 9.95
C LEU A 102 -6.72 -10.22 10.24
N ILE A 103 -6.77 -10.78 11.44
CA ILE A 103 -7.81 -11.72 11.82
C ILE A 103 -9.18 -11.05 11.78
N SER A 104 -9.30 -9.82 12.30
CA SER A 104 -10.58 -9.11 12.38
C SER A 104 -11.13 -8.77 11.00
N TRP A 105 -10.32 -8.15 10.11
CA TRP A 105 -10.82 -7.81 8.77
C TRP A 105 -11.12 -9.06 7.94
N SER A 106 -10.30 -10.13 8.08
CA SER A 106 -10.52 -11.38 7.36
C SER A 106 -11.78 -12.11 7.85
N ALA A 107 -12.07 -12.07 9.15
CA ALA A 107 -13.34 -12.58 9.69
C ALA A 107 -14.54 -11.82 9.12
N VAL A 108 -14.46 -10.50 9.03
CA VAL A 108 -15.49 -9.68 8.38
C VAL A 108 -15.54 -9.94 6.87
N THR A 109 -14.41 -10.26 6.22
CA THR A 109 -14.36 -10.60 4.79
C THR A 109 -15.09 -11.91 4.46
N VAL A 110 -15.26 -12.85 5.40
CA VAL A 110 -16.08 -14.02 5.21
C VAL A 110 -17.58 -13.68 5.09
N ALA A 111 -18.04 -12.67 5.83
CA ALA A 111 -19.46 -12.34 5.98
C ALA A 111 -20.21 -11.88 4.71
N PRO A 112 -19.59 -11.20 3.71
CA PRO A 112 -20.22 -10.93 2.41
C PRO A 112 -20.76 -12.17 1.70
N GLY A 113 -20.16 -13.34 1.92
CA GLY A 113 -20.71 -14.61 1.43
C GLY A 113 -22.08 -14.97 2.00
N LEU A 114 -22.52 -14.33 3.09
CA LEU A 114 -23.84 -14.51 3.70
C LEU A 114 -24.76 -13.31 3.44
N ALA A 115 -24.30 -12.29 2.71
CA ALA A 115 -25.05 -11.07 2.48
C ALA A 115 -26.25 -11.30 1.55
N GLY A 116 -27.37 -10.69 1.89
CA GLY A 116 -28.63 -10.79 1.13
C GLY A 116 -29.02 -9.54 0.36
N GLY A 117 -28.16 -8.48 0.27
CA GLY A 117 -28.45 -7.27 -0.47
C GLY A 117 -27.52 -6.10 -0.14
N PHE A 118 -27.85 -4.91 -0.68
CA PHE A 118 -27.05 -3.70 -0.58
C PHE A 118 -26.63 -3.34 0.84
N ALA A 119 -27.58 -3.19 1.77
CA ALA A 119 -27.29 -2.70 3.12
C ALA A 119 -26.28 -3.58 3.88
N SER A 120 -26.38 -4.91 3.74
CA SER A 120 -25.46 -5.84 4.37
C SER A 120 -24.05 -5.74 3.76
N LEU A 121 -23.93 -5.71 2.42
CA LEU A 121 -22.65 -5.57 1.73
C LEU A 121 -21.99 -4.23 2.05
N PHE A 122 -22.74 -3.13 2.00
CA PHE A 122 -22.24 -1.80 2.32
C PHE A 122 -21.72 -1.73 3.76
N GLY A 123 -22.51 -2.22 4.73
CA GLY A 123 -22.10 -2.25 6.14
C GLY A 123 -20.86 -3.12 6.39
N LEU A 124 -20.78 -4.30 5.74
CA LEU A 124 -19.61 -5.17 5.84
C LEU A 124 -18.35 -4.52 5.21
N ARG A 125 -18.48 -3.81 4.10
CA ARG A 125 -17.36 -3.06 3.50
C ARG A 125 -16.89 -1.92 4.39
N LEU A 126 -17.79 -1.22 5.08
CA LEU A 126 -17.41 -0.25 6.12
C LEU A 126 -16.63 -0.93 7.24
N ALA A 127 -17.09 -2.09 7.72
CA ALA A 127 -16.41 -2.84 8.79
C ALA A 127 -15.01 -3.31 8.36
N VAL A 128 -14.85 -3.87 7.14
CA VAL A 128 -13.54 -4.25 6.60
C VAL A 128 -12.59 -3.06 6.58
N GLY A 129 -13.03 -1.88 6.08
CA GLY A 129 -12.21 -0.67 6.03
C GLY A 129 -11.71 -0.23 7.40
N ALA A 130 -12.57 -0.24 8.42
CA ALA A 130 -12.20 0.12 9.77
C ALA A 130 -11.18 -0.87 10.40
N MET A 131 -11.42 -2.18 10.21
CA MET A 131 -10.56 -3.23 10.79
C MET A 131 -9.20 -3.34 10.07
N GLU A 132 -9.12 -2.97 8.79
CA GLU A 132 -7.90 -3.05 7.99
C GLU A 132 -6.99 -1.82 8.17
N ALA A 133 -7.53 -0.68 8.60
CA ALA A 133 -6.78 0.58 8.72
C ALA A 133 -5.44 0.47 9.49
N PRO A 134 -5.29 -0.35 10.56
CA PRO A 134 -4.03 -0.48 11.29
C PRO A 134 -2.90 -1.21 10.52
N ALA A 135 -3.19 -1.87 9.39
CA ALA A 135 -2.23 -2.71 8.67
C ALA A 135 -1.01 -1.91 8.17
N PHE A 136 -1.22 -0.81 7.44
CA PHE A 136 -0.12 -0.02 6.89
C PHE A 136 0.72 0.72 7.96
N PRO A 137 0.15 1.35 8.99
CA PRO A 137 0.91 1.86 10.13
C PRO A 137 1.77 0.78 10.80
N ALA A 138 1.21 -0.42 11.04
CA ALA A 138 1.93 -1.53 11.62
C ALA A 138 3.08 -2.04 10.73
N ASN A 139 2.90 -2.08 9.39
CA ASN A 139 3.95 -2.41 8.43
C ASN A 139 5.08 -1.38 8.46
N SER A 140 4.73 -0.09 8.41
CA SER A 140 5.71 1.00 8.49
C SER A 140 6.53 0.94 9.77
N ARG A 141 5.87 0.70 10.92
CA ARG A 141 6.55 0.51 12.20
C ARG A 141 7.46 -0.74 12.18
N ALA A 142 7.00 -1.87 11.64
CA ALA A 142 7.80 -3.07 11.53
C ALA A 142 9.10 -2.83 10.74
N VAL A 143 9.03 -2.11 9.61
CA VAL A 143 10.20 -1.74 8.82
C VAL A 143 11.14 -0.82 9.61
N THR A 144 10.63 0.17 10.35
CA THR A 144 11.48 1.08 11.14
C THR A 144 12.20 0.38 12.29
N VAL A 145 11.61 -0.67 12.84
CA VAL A 145 12.17 -1.45 13.96
C VAL A 145 13.17 -2.51 13.45
N TRP A 146 12.92 -3.14 12.30
CA TRP A 146 13.73 -4.22 11.77
C TRP A 146 14.87 -3.79 10.83
N PHE A 147 14.79 -2.59 10.25
CA PHE A 147 15.73 -2.17 9.21
C PHE A 147 16.48 -0.89 9.57
N PRO A 148 17.83 -0.87 9.31
CA PRO A 148 18.61 0.37 9.36
C PRO A 148 18.04 1.40 8.38
N ALA A 149 18.22 2.70 8.70
CA ALA A 149 17.67 3.80 7.91
C ALA A 149 17.96 3.71 6.40
N ARG A 150 19.16 3.26 6.04
CA ARG A 150 19.60 3.09 4.64
C ARG A 150 18.87 1.98 3.87
N GLU A 151 18.31 0.97 4.55
CA GLU A 151 17.61 -0.17 3.94
C GLU A 151 16.09 -0.02 3.96
N ARG A 152 15.53 0.94 4.72
CA ARG A 152 14.07 1.12 4.88
C ARG A 152 13.34 1.37 3.58
N GLY A 153 13.95 2.15 2.67
CA GLY A 153 13.34 2.43 1.37
C GLY A 153 13.11 1.15 0.57
N MET A 154 14.15 0.30 0.47
CA MET A 154 14.07 -0.99 -0.22
C MET A 154 13.08 -1.93 0.47
N ALA A 155 13.14 -2.05 1.80
CA ALA A 155 12.21 -2.90 2.55
C ALA A 155 10.76 -2.46 2.37
N SER A 156 10.49 -1.15 2.39
CA SER A 156 9.16 -0.60 2.11
C SER A 156 8.69 -0.91 0.69
N SER A 157 9.55 -0.75 -0.30
CA SER A 157 9.21 -1.07 -1.69
C SER A 157 8.86 -2.54 -1.87
N ILE A 158 9.59 -3.46 -1.22
CA ILE A 158 9.35 -4.90 -1.31
C ILE A 158 7.95 -5.25 -0.78
N TYR A 159 7.56 -4.82 0.42
CA TYR A 159 6.23 -5.18 0.91
C TYR A 159 5.12 -4.45 0.15
N VAL A 160 5.35 -3.21 -0.30
CA VAL A 160 4.38 -2.46 -1.12
C VAL A 160 4.17 -3.10 -2.49
N CYS A 161 5.18 -3.74 -3.10
CA CYS A 161 4.97 -4.53 -4.32
C CYS A 161 3.93 -5.64 -4.13
N GLY A 162 3.73 -6.14 -2.90
CA GLY A 162 2.69 -7.12 -2.56
C GLY A 162 1.29 -6.68 -2.97
N GLN A 163 1.01 -5.39 -3.01
CA GLN A 163 -0.29 -4.85 -3.44
C GLN A 163 -0.62 -5.20 -4.90
N TYR A 164 0.35 -5.07 -5.80
CA TYR A 164 0.15 -5.40 -7.22
C TYR A 164 0.31 -6.90 -7.48
N LEU A 165 1.29 -7.53 -6.82
CA LEU A 165 1.53 -8.97 -6.92
C LEU A 165 0.32 -9.78 -6.44
N GLY A 166 -0.29 -9.40 -5.31
CA GLY A 166 -1.50 -10.05 -4.78
C GLY A 166 -2.62 -10.03 -5.80
N THR A 167 -2.93 -8.86 -6.32
CA THR A 167 -3.98 -8.70 -7.33
C THR A 167 -3.63 -9.47 -8.61
N ALA A 168 -2.40 -9.36 -9.13
CA ALA A 168 -1.98 -10.05 -10.35
C ALA A 168 -2.07 -11.58 -10.23
N LEU A 169 -1.54 -12.15 -9.15
CA LEU A 169 -1.42 -13.60 -9.01
C LEU A 169 -2.78 -14.26 -8.71
N PHE A 170 -3.67 -13.61 -7.98
CA PHE A 170 -4.87 -14.25 -7.46
C PHE A 170 -6.15 -13.91 -8.23
N THR A 171 -6.17 -12.88 -9.10
CA THR A 171 -7.36 -12.54 -9.90
C THR A 171 -7.92 -13.73 -10.69
N GLY A 172 -7.05 -14.49 -11.37
CA GLY A 172 -7.48 -15.67 -12.14
C GLY A 172 -8.06 -16.78 -11.25
N ALA A 173 -7.43 -17.04 -10.10
CA ALA A 173 -7.91 -18.04 -9.15
C ALA A 173 -9.24 -17.65 -8.51
N LEU A 174 -9.41 -16.37 -8.15
CA LEU A 174 -10.67 -15.87 -7.58
C LEU A 174 -11.81 -15.90 -8.62
N LEU A 175 -11.50 -15.56 -9.88
CA LEU A 175 -12.47 -15.65 -10.98
C LEU A 175 -12.87 -17.09 -11.24
N TRP A 176 -11.93 -18.03 -11.20
CA TRP A 176 -12.21 -19.46 -11.31
C TRP A 176 -13.13 -19.94 -10.16
N LEU A 177 -12.86 -19.51 -8.91
CA LEU A 177 -13.73 -19.82 -7.79
C LEU A 177 -15.15 -19.27 -7.99
N ALA A 178 -15.28 -18.01 -8.40
CA ALA A 178 -16.57 -17.36 -8.62
C ALA A 178 -17.41 -18.07 -9.69
N THR A 179 -16.75 -18.62 -10.71
CA THR A 179 -17.45 -19.25 -11.86
C THR A 179 -17.71 -20.72 -11.69
N THR A 180 -16.85 -21.45 -10.95
CA THR A 180 -16.97 -22.92 -10.78
C THR A 180 -17.91 -23.28 -9.63
N TYR A 181 -17.86 -22.50 -8.55
CA TYR A 181 -18.68 -22.77 -7.37
C TYR A 181 -19.79 -21.74 -7.18
N ASP A 182 -19.42 -20.52 -6.77
CA ASP A 182 -20.28 -19.35 -6.59
C ASP A 182 -19.40 -18.17 -6.15
N TRP A 183 -19.84 -16.93 -6.41
CA TRP A 183 -19.17 -15.72 -5.98
C TRP A 183 -18.97 -15.65 -4.44
N ARG A 184 -19.83 -16.29 -3.65
CA ARG A 184 -19.72 -16.37 -2.19
C ARG A 184 -18.45 -17.08 -1.73
N HIS A 185 -18.00 -18.08 -2.47
CA HIS A 185 -16.79 -18.85 -2.16
C HIS A 185 -15.52 -18.01 -2.28
N VAL A 186 -15.54 -16.92 -3.07
CA VAL A 186 -14.45 -15.97 -3.12
C VAL A 186 -14.20 -15.35 -1.75
N PHE A 187 -15.26 -14.95 -1.04
CA PHE A 187 -15.17 -14.35 0.28
C PHE A 187 -14.82 -15.37 1.37
N TYR A 188 -15.42 -16.55 1.32
CA TYR A 188 -15.09 -17.62 2.28
C TYR A 188 -13.62 -18.02 2.19
N SER A 189 -13.09 -18.21 0.99
CA SER A 189 -11.71 -18.65 0.80
C SER A 189 -10.70 -17.57 1.19
N THR A 190 -10.90 -16.31 0.73
CA THR A 190 -9.97 -15.22 1.04
C THR A 190 -9.97 -14.90 2.54
N GLY A 191 -11.15 -14.81 3.15
CA GLY A 191 -11.25 -14.57 4.59
C GLY A 191 -10.64 -15.68 5.43
N LEU A 192 -10.85 -16.95 5.08
CA LEU A 192 -10.26 -18.08 5.80
C LEU A 192 -8.73 -18.08 5.70
N VAL A 193 -8.18 -17.84 4.50
CA VAL A 193 -6.72 -17.72 4.30
C VAL A 193 -6.14 -16.58 5.14
N GLY A 194 -6.83 -15.43 5.21
CA GLY A 194 -6.40 -14.32 6.04
C GLY A 194 -6.43 -14.62 7.54
N ILE A 195 -7.47 -15.28 8.04
CA ILE A 195 -7.55 -15.72 9.45
C ILE A 195 -6.39 -16.67 9.78
N LEU A 196 -6.17 -17.69 8.94
CA LEU A 196 -5.10 -18.67 9.15
C LEU A 196 -3.72 -17.98 9.15
N PHE A 197 -3.49 -17.08 8.19
CA PHE A 197 -2.23 -16.35 8.16
C PHE A 197 -2.09 -15.37 9.33
N GLY A 198 -3.18 -14.79 9.82
CA GLY A 198 -3.17 -13.95 11.03
C GLY A 198 -2.70 -14.72 12.27
N VAL A 199 -3.12 -15.97 12.43
CA VAL A 199 -2.63 -16.87 13.49
C VAL A 199 -1.14 -17.16 13.29
N VAL A 200 -0.72 -17.50 12.06
CA VAL A 200 0.69 -17.72 11.70
C VAL A 200 1.52 -16.47 11.99
N TRP A 201 1.01 -15.28 11.64
CA TRP A 201 1.66 -14.02 11.95
C TRP A 201 1.89 -13.83 13.45
N LEU A 202 0.87 -14.01 14.29
CA LEU A 202 0.98 -13.90 15.75
C LEU A 202 1.97 -14.91 16.34
N TRP A 203 2.18 -16.03 15.69
CA TRP A 203 3.13 -17.05 16.11
C TRP A 203 4.56 -16.76 15.64
N LEU A 204 4.77 -16.32 14.40
CA LEU A 204 6.08 -16.16 13.78
C LEU A 204 6.68 -14.77 13.98
N TYR A 205 5.86 -13.70 13.90
CA TYR A 205 6.38 -12.34 13.99
C TYR A 205 6.76 -11.98 15.43
N ARG A 206 7.96 -11.43 15.59
CA ARG A 206 8.47 -10.87 16.86
C ARG A 206 9.23 -9.59 16.55
N ASP A 207 9.23 -8.62 17.46
CA ASP A 207 10.14 -7.48 17.38
C ASP A 207 11.59 -7.93 17.68
N PRO A 208 12.63 -7.24 17.18
CA PRO A 208 14.02 -7.70 17.25
C PRO A 208 14.47 -8.07 18.66
N LEU A 209 14.11 -7.28 19.69
CA LEU A 209 14.45 -7.53 21.08
C LEU A 209 13.83 -8.81 21.64
N ASN A 210 12.69 -9.21 21.14
CA ASN A 210 11.93 -10.38 21.60
C ASN A 210 12.16 -11.60 20.69
N CYS A 211 13.00 -11.49 19.66
CA CYS A 211 13.28 -12.55 18.70
C CYS A 211 14.55 -13.32 19.08
N LYS A 212 14.39 -14.47 19.71
CA LYS A 212 15.51 -15.35 20.12
C LYS A 212 16.41 -15.81 18.98
N GLN A 213 15.98 -15.67 17.72
CA GLN A 213 16.67 -16.14 16.53
C GLN A 213 17.52 -15.05 15.87
N VAL A 214 17.50 -13.83 16.38
CA VAL A 214 18.38 -12.73 15.93
C VAL A 214 19.73 -12.89 16.59
N SER A 215 20.80 -12.84 15.78
CA SER A 215 22.16 -12.83 16.33
C SER A 215 22.48 -11.45 16.96
N PRO A 216 23.35 -11.40 17.98
CA PRO A 216 23.79 -10.12 18.54
C PRO A 216 24.40 -9.18 17.49
N GLN A 217 25.06 -9.72 16.46
CA GLN A 217 25.64 -8.95 15.37
C GLN A 217 24.56 -8.32 14.47
N GLU A 218 23.47 -9.05 14.15
CA GLU A 218 22.36 -8.49 13.38
C GLU A 218 21.64 -7.42 14.18
N LEU A 219 21.41 -7.63 15.49
CA LEU A 219 20.79 -6.64 16.37
C LEU A 219 21.65 -5.35 16.45
N ALA A 220 22.96 -5.48 16.65
CA ALA A 220 23.88 -4.34 16.67
C ALA A 220 23.89 -3.61 15.31
N TYR A 221 23.85 -4.33 14.20
CA TYR A 221 23.75 -3.76 12.85
C TYR A 221 22.48 -2.92 12.67
N ILE A 222 21.34 -3.42 13.16
CA ILE A 222 20.05 -2.71 13.10
C ILE A 222 20.11 -1.44 13.98
N GLU A 223 20.58 -1.54 15.23
CA GLU A 223 20.66 -0.41 16.18
C GLU A 223 21.63 0.67 15.69
N GLN A 224 22.86 0.31 15.31
CA GLN A 224 23.86 1.25 14.80
C GLN A 224 23.44 1.91 13.48
N GLY A 225 22.64 1.22 12.67
CA GLY A 225 22.06 1.74 11.45
C GLY A 225 20.83 2.63 11.67
N GLY A 226 20.46 2.96 12.91
CA GLY A 226 19.35 3.82 13.25
C GLY A 226 17.99 3.09 13.28
N GLY A 227 17.98 1.75 13.45
CA GLY A 227 16.76 0.99 13.70
C GLY A 227 16.14 1.38 15.05
N LEU A 228 14.82 1.62 15.09
CA LEU A 228 14.13 2.09 16.30
C LEU A 228 13.77 0.92 17.22
N VAL A 229 14.79 0.15 17.65
CA VAL A 229 14.59 -1.08 18.43
C VAL A 229 14.08 -0.77 19.85
N LYS A 230 14.57 0.33 20.48
CA LYS A 230 14.28 0.71 21.87
C LYS A 230 13.39 1.95 22.01
N SER A 231 12.98 2.59 20.92
CA SER A 231 12.34 3.89 20.96
C SER A 231 10.86 3.78 21.34
N SER A 232 10.51 4.30 22.51
CA SER A 232 9.21 4.91 22.71
C SER A 232 9.25 6.24 21.93
N GLN A 233 8.57 6.31 20.78
CA GLN A 233 8.43 7.59 20.06
C GLN A 233 7.83 8.62 21.03
N GLU A 234 8.51 9.76 21.21
CA GLU A 234 7.91 10.92 21.86
C GLU A 234 6.60 11.24 21.12
N ARG A 235 5.50 11.21 21.88
CA ARG A 235 4.17 11.45 21.35
C ARG A 235 4.07 12.91 20.96
N THR A 236 4.23 13.25 19.71
CA THR A 236 3.83 14.56 19.19
C THR A 236 2.34 14.73 19.43
N ARG A 237 1.96 15.74 20.20
CA ARG A 237 0.54 16.09 20.39
C ARG A 237 -0.01 16.59 19.05
N PHE A 238 -1.13 16.02 18.62
CA PHE A 238 -1.84 16.48 17.44
C PHE A 238 -2.40 17.89 17.71
N ASP A 239 -2.08 18.84 16.82
CA ASP A 239 -2.58 20.23 16.89
C ASP A 239 -3.20 20.63 15.53
N TRP A 240 -4.47 20.99 15.56
CA TRP A 240 -5.21 21.50 14.41
C TRP A 240 -4.60 22.76 13.79
N ARG A 241 -3.90 23.58 14.56
CA ARG A 241 -3.21 24.77 14.07
C ARG A 241 -2.10 24.40 13.10
N GLN A 242 -1.35 23.34 13.39
CA GLN A 242 -0.30 22.81 12.49
C GLN A 242 -0.90 22.30 11.18
N VAL A 243 -2.07 21.66 11.23
CA VAL A 243 -2.81 21.23 10.02
C VAL A 243 -3.18 22.45 9.16
N ALA A 244 -3.78 23.47 9.76
CA ALA A 244 -4.17 24.69 9.06
C ALA A 244 -2.96 25.43 8.47
N GLU A 245 -1.84 25.42 9.16
CA GLU A 245 -0.60 26.02 8.69
C GLU A 245 -0.03 25.27 7.48
N LEU A 246 -0.02 23.93 7.49
CA LEU A 246 0.43 23.12 6.34
C LEU A 246 -0.40 23.43 5.08
N PHE A 247 -1.70 23.64 5.19
CA PHE A 247 -2.56 23.97 4.04
C PHE A 247 -2.35 25.38 3.49
N ARG A 248 -1.55 26.24 4.11
CA ARG A 248 -1.12 27.52 3.52
C ARG A 248 -0.07 27.34 2.41
N TYR A 249 0.59 26.19 2.34
CA TYR A 249 1.64 25.94 1.37
C TYR A 249 1.07 25.23 0.13
N ARG A 250 1.27 25.87 -1.05
CA ARG A 250 0.82 25.33 -2.35
C ARG A 250 1.34 23.93 -2.65
N GLN A 251 2.53 23.57 -2.12
CA GLN A 251 3.14 22.26 -2.30
C GLN A 251 2.30 21.15 -1.65
N ILE A 252 1.68 21.41 -0.51
CA ILE A 252 0.80 20.45 0.17
C ILE A 252 -0.45 20.20 -0.69
N TRP A 253 -1.08 21.25 -1.21
CA TRP A 253 -2.21 21.11 -2.14
C TRP A 253 -1.82 20.34 -3.41
N ALA A 254 -0.63 20.63 -3.96
CA ALA A 254 -0.14 19.94 -5.14
C ALA A 254 0.03 18.43 -4.89
N ILE A 255 0.58 18.05 -3.75
CA ILE A 255 0.74 16.63 -3.38
C ILE A 255 -0.63 16.01 -3.11
N CYS A 256 -1.53 16.68 -2.42
CA CYS A 256 -2.87 16.18 -2.14
C CYS A 256 -3.66 15.90 -3.44
N LEU A 257 -3.70 16.86 -4.37
CA LEU A 257 -4.38 16.70 -5.66
C LEU A 257 -3.75 15.61 -6.53
N GLY A 258 -2.42 15.56 -6.57
CA GLY A 258 -1.72 14.53 -7.32
C GLY A 258 -1.92 13.13 -6.75
N LYS A 259 -1.94 12.98 -5.42
CA LYS A 259 -2.26 11.70 -4.75
C LYS A 259 -3.73 11.31 -4.94
N PHE A 260 -4.66 12.26 -4.88
CA PHE A 260 -6.05 12.04 -5.23
C PHE A 260 -6.15 11.45 -6.64
N ALA A 261 -5.50 12.08 -7.63
CA ALA A 261 -5.54 11.62 -9.01
C ALA A 261 -4.94 10.22 -9.19
N SER A 262 -3.78 9.96 -8.59
CA SER A 262 -3.14 8.65 -8.64
C SER A 262 -3.99 7.55 -8.00
N THR A 263 -4.62 7.84 -6.85
CA THR A 263 -5.48 6.88 -6.16
C THR A 263 -6.80 6.67 -6.88
N SER A 264 -7.35 7.69 -7.54
CA SER A 264 -8.54 7.56 -8.39
C SER A 264 -8.31 6.54 -9.51
N ALA A 265 -7.18 6.60 -10.21
CA ALA A 265 -6.81 5.60 -11.21
C ALA A 265 -6.67 4.20 -10.59
N LEU A 266 -6.00 4.07 -9.44
CA LEU A 266 -5.86 2.79 -8.72
C LEU A 266 -7.23 2.19 -8.39
N TYR A 267 -8.17 2.98 -7.86
CA TYR A 267 -9.49 2.47 -7.48
C TYR A 267 -10.35 2.06 -8.67
N PHE A 268 -10.20 2.66 -9.86
CA PHE A 268 -10.82 2.13 -11.07
C PHE A 268 -10.36 0.69 -11.32
N PHE A 269 -9.04 0.43 -11.31
CA PHE A 269 -8.50 -0.91 -11.55
C PHE A 269 -8.86 -1.91 -10.44
N LEU A 270 -8.98 -1.45 -9.19
CA LEU A 270 -9.35 -2.32 -8.07
C LEU A 270 -10.85 -2.61 -7.97
N THR A 271 -11.71 -1.81 -8.60
CA THR A 271 -13.17 -1.92 -8.43
C THR A 271 -13.92 -2.24 -9.72
N TRP A 272 -13.82 -1.39 -10.74
CA TRP A 272 -14.63 -1.47 -11.94
C TRP A 272 -13.98 -2.24 -13.11
N PHE A 273 -12.68 -2.41 -13.09
CA PHE A 273 -11.94 -2.99 -14.21
C PHE A 273 -12.39 -4.41 -14.60
N PRO A 274 -12.57 -5.38 -13.67
CA PRO A 274 -13.10 -6.69 -14.02
C PRO A 274 -14.50 -6.61 -14.65
N THR A 275 -15.39 -5.77 -14.09
CA THR A 275 -16.74 -5.55 -14.62
C THR A 275 -16.68 -4.98 -16.03
N TYR A 276 -15.82 -3.99 -16.30
CA TYR A 276 -15.61 -3.44 -17.63
C TYR A 276 -15.20 -4.51 -18.65
N LEU A 277 -14.25 -5.38 -18.29
CA LEU A 277 -13.79 -6.44 -19.18
C LEU A 277 -14.89 -7.47 -19.52
N ILE A 278 -15.76 -7.77 -18.55
CA ILE A 278 -16.84 -8.75 -18.73
C ILE A 278 -18.02 -8.13 -19.44
N GLU A 279 -18.52 -6.98 -18.98
CA GLU A 279 -19.79 -6.41 -19.46
C GLU A 279 -19.63 -5.56 -20.71
N GLU A 280 -18.63 -4.68 -20.79
CA GLU A 280 -18.43 -3.77 -21.93
C GLU A 280 -17.64 -4.45 -23.06
N ARG A 281 -16.52 -5.12 -22.71
CA ARG A 281 -15.65 -5.76 -23.70
C ARG A 281 -16.06 -7.19 -24.03
N GLN A 282 -17.07 -7.74 -23.34
CA GLN A 282 -17.62 -9.07 -23.59
C GLN A 282 -16.56 -10.18 -23.64
N LEU A 283 -15.50 -10.04 -22.82
CA LEU A 283 -14.42 -11.01 -22.78
C LEU A 283 -14.85 -12.27 -22.05
N THR A 284 -14.43 -13.42 -22.56
CA THR A 284 -14.61 -14.69 -21.86
C THR A 284 -13.84 -14.65 -20.53
N LEU A 285 -14.34 -15.33 -19.51
CA LEU A 285 -13.77 -15.33 -18.17
C LEU A 285 -12.28 -15.75 -18.12
N ILE A 286 -11.88 -16.69 -19.01
CA ILE A 286 -10.49 -17.09 -19.17
C ILE A 286 -9.63 -15.90 -19.64
N LYS A 287 -10.10 -15.17 -20.66
CA LYS A 287 -9.41 -13.98 -21.16
C LYS A 287 -9.34 -12.88 -20.10
N VAL A 288 -10.40 -12.68 -19.32
CA VAL A 288 -10.40 -11.74 -18.19
C VAL A 288 -9.34 -12.13 -17.17
N GLY A 289 -9.25 -13.41 -16.77
CA GLY A 289 -8.24 -13.89 -15.84
C GLY A 289 -6.81 -13.62 -16.29
N VAL A 290 -6.53 -13.69 -17.59
CA VAL A 290 -5.20 -13.41 -18.17
C VAL A 290 -4.97 -11.90 -18.34
N PHE A 291 -5.92 -11.20 -18.94
CA PHE A 291 -5.75 -9.79 -19.29
C PHE A 291 -5.82 -8.85 -18.09
N ALA A 292 -6.59 -9.22 -17.06
CA ALA A 292 -6.65 -8.41 -15.85
C ALA A 292 -5.31 -8.35 -15.07
N VAL A 293 -4.41 -9.29 -15.30
CA VAL A 293 -3.09 -9.32 -14.65
C VAL A 293 -2.14 -8.27 -15.25
N MET A 294 -2.23 -7.99 -16.57
CA MET A 294 -1.27 -7.16 -17.30
C MET A 294 -1.11 -5.74 -16.76
N PRO A 295 -2.18 -4.98 -16.45
CA PRO A 295 -2.05 -3.66 -15.85
C PRO A 295 -1.31 -3.67 -14.52
N PHE A 296 -1.55 -4.66 -13.66
CA PHE A 296 -0.89 -4.77 -12.34
C PHE A 296 0.61 -5.07 -12.47
N ILE A 297 1.01 -5.89 -13.44
CA ILE A 297 2.43 -6.08 -13.78
C ILE A 297 3.00 -4.74 -14.28
N GLY A 298 2.29 -4.04 -15.17
CA GLY A 298 2.68 -2.72 -15.64
C GLY A 298 2.94 -1.75 -14.49
N ALA A 299 2.01 -1.65 -13.53
CA ALA A 299 2.18 -0.77 -12.36
C ALA A 299 3.38 -1.16 -11.48
N THR A 300 3.62 -2.48 -11.32
CA THR A 300 4.81 -2.96 -10.58
C THR A 300 6.11 -2.50 -11.26
N VAL A 301 6.20 -2.64 -12.57
CA VAL A 301 7.35 -2.14 -13.35
C VAL A 301 7.47 -0.62 -13.24
N GLY A 302 6.33 0.09 -13.33
CA GLY A 302 6.28 1.56 -13.24
C GLY A 302 6.85 2.10 -11.93
N ILE A 303 6.45 1.55 -10.78
CA ILE A 303 6.95 2.01 -9.48
C ILE A 303 8.44 1.74 -9.30
N LEU A 304 8.95 0.60 -9.78
CA LEU A 304 10.38 0.28 -9.74
C LEU A 304 11.19 1.23 -10.63
N LEU A 305 10.74 1.48 -11.85
CA LEU A 305 11.39 2.40 -12.77
C LEU A 305 11.40 3.84 -12.24
N ALA A 306 10.34 4.30 -11.59
CA ALA A 306 10.29 5.64 -10.99
C ALA A 306 11.41 5.85 -9.97
N GLY A 307 11.65 4.86 -9.11
CA GLY A 307 12.75 4.89 -8.14
C GLY A 307 14.11 4.94 -8.83
N ILE A 308 14.35 4.02 -9.76
CA ILE A 308 15.63 3.91 -10.50
C ILE A 308 15.92 5.20 -11.28
N VAL A 309 14.94 5.72 -12.03
CA VAL A 309 15.10 6.96 -12.81
C VAL A 309 15.40 8.13 -11.91
N SER A 310 14.65 8.29 -10.80
CA SER A 310 14.88 9.37 -9.84
C SER A 310 16.30 9.34 -9.26
N ASP A 311 16.79 8.15 -8.86
CA ASP A 311 18.12 8.01 -8.28
C ASP A 311 19.23 8.19 -9.32
N LEU A 312 19.02 7.74 -10.57
CA LEU A 312 19.96 7.98 -11.68
C LEU A 312 20.09 9.46 -12.02
N LEU A 313 18.99 10.22 -12.00
CA LEU A 313 19.01 11.66 -12.24
C LEU A 313 19.81 12.38 -11.15
N ILE A 314 19.64 12.01 -9.89
CA ILE A 314 20.42 12.57 -8.78
C ILE A 314 21.91 12.27 -8.95
N ARG A 315 22.28 11.01 -9.30
CA ARG A 315 23.67 10.61 -9.55
C ARG A 315 24.29 11.36 -10.74
N LYS A 316 23.51 11.73 -11.75
CA LYS A 316 23.95 12.55 -12.90
C LYS A 316 24.05 14.05 -12.59
N GLY A 317 23.83 14.47 -11.34
CA GLY A 317 23.98 15.87 -10.92
C GLY A 317 22.75 16.75 -11.15
N HIS A 318 21.59 16.18 -11.53
CA HIS A 318 20.35 16.96 -11.60
C HIS A 318 19.87 17.34 -10.21
N SER A 319 19.14 18.46 -10.11
CA SER A 319 18.58 18.91 -8.85
C SER A 319 17.60 17.88 -8.26
N LEU A 320 17.60 17.73 -6.93
CA LEU A 320 16.68 16.86 -6.21
C LEU A 320 15.22 17.12 -6.59
N SER A 321 14.87 18.40 -6.71
CA SER A 321 13.52 18.83 -7.13
C SER A 321 13.13 18.31 -8.50
N PHE A 322 14.03 18.37 -9.49
CA PHE A 322 13.78 17.84 -10.83
C PHE A 322 13.67 16.33 -10.81
N ALA A 323 14.61 15.64 -10.17
CA ALA A 323 14.67 14.18 -10.11
C ALA A 323 13.43 13.55 -9.44
N ARG A 324 12.87 14.19 -8.41
CA ARG A 324 11.66 13.72 -7.71
C ARG A 324 10.37 14.13 -8.43
N LYS A 325 10.34 15.29 -9.09
CA LYS A 325 9.16 15.82 -9.78
C LYS A 325 8.91 15.15 -11.14
N LEU A 326 9.98 14.86 -11.91
CA LEU A 326 9.85 14.31 -13.26
C LEU A 326 9.00 13.04 -13.34
N PRO A 327 9.22 12.00 -12.51
CA PRO A 327 8.38 10.81 -12.54
C PRO A 327 6.90 11.12 -12.25
N LEU A 328 6.61 12.03 -11.33
CA LEU A 328 5.24 12.39 -10.96
C LEU A 328 4.49 13.05 -12.13
N VAL A 329 5.13 13.97 -12.82
CA VAL A 329 4.55 14.66 -13.98
C VAL A 329 4.39 13.70 -15.15
N VAL A 330 5.45 12.96 -15.51
CA VAL A 330 5.42 12.02 -16.64
C VAL A 330 4.42 10.90 -16.37
N GLY A 331 4.39 10.35 -15.17
CA GLY A 331 3.43 9.31 -14.78
C GLY A 331 2.00 9.82 -14.90
N SER A 332 1.67 10.99 -14.32
CA SER A 332 0.32 11.54 -14.41
C SER A 332 -0.08 11.88 -15.86
N MET A 333 0.85 12.41 -16.66
CA MET A 333 0.62 12.72 -18.08
C MET A 333 0.35 11.46 -18.91
N LEU A 334 1.17 10.42 -18.75
CA LEU A 334 0.95 9.13 -19.42
C LEU A 334 -0.35 8.46 -18.94
N GLY A 335 -0.78 8.68 -17.70
CA GLY A 335 -2.05 8.17 -17.17
C GLY A 335 -3.27 8.67 -17.94
N MET A 336 -3.18 9.84 -18.61
CA MET A 336 -4.24 10.35 -19.48
C MET A 336 -4.48 9.46 -20.70
N SER A 337 -3.53 8.59 -21.08
CA SER A 337 -3.70 7.63 -22.17
C SER A 337 -4.92 6.72 -22.01
N ILE A 338 -5.46 6.59 -20.79
CA ILE A 338 -6.67 5.79 -20.55
C ILE A 338 -7.85 6.23 -21.42
N VAL A 339 -7.93 7.51 -21.82
CA VAL A 339 -8.97 8.04 -22.68
C VAL A 339 -8.95 7.39 -24.08
N LEU A 340 -7.79 6.95 -24.54
CA LEU A 340 -7.61 6.31 -25.84
C LEU A 340 -8.35 4.97 -25.96
N VAL A 341 -8.75 4.38 -24.84
CA VAL A 341 -9.60 3.18 -24.82
C VAL A 341 -10.91 3.39 -25.58
N ASN A 342 -11.44 4.62 -25.57
CA ASN A 342 -12.69 4.98 -26.25
C ASN A 342 -12.59 4.96 -27.78
N PHE A 343 -11.40 4.90 -28.33
CA PHE A 343 -11.15 4.99 -29.79
C PHE A 343 -10.67 3.67 -30.40
N THR A 344 -10.82 2.55 -29.67
CA THR A 344 -10.39 1.24 -30.15
C THR A 344 -11.41 0.15 -29.86
N ASP A 345 -11.72 -0.64 -30.90
CA ASP A 345 -12.54 -1.85 -30.77
C ASP A 345 -11.69 -3.10 -30.48
N SER A 346 -10.38 -3.01 -30.74
CA SER A 346 -9.47 -4.14 -30.50
C SER A 346 -9.25 -4.37 -29.01
N ASN A 347 -9.60 -5.55 -28.52
CA ASN A 347 -9.38 -5.93 -27.12
C ASN A 347 -7.89 -5.92 -26.75
N LEU A 348 -7.00 -6.31 -27.67
CA LEU A 348 -5.56 -6.31 -27.42
C LEU A 348 -5.01 -4.88 -27.24
N VAL A 349 -5.43 -3.95 -28.12
CA VAL A 349 -5.03 -2.53 -28.03
C VAL A 349 -5.61 -1.91 -26.77
N CYS A 350 -6.87 -2.20 -26.44
CA CYS A 350 -7.50 -1.76 -25.20
C CYS A 350 -6.68 -2.17 -23.96
N ILE A 351 -6.32 -3.45 -23.85
CA ILE A 351 -5.52 -3.94 -22.73
C ILE A 351 -4.13 -3.31 -22.71
N ALA A 352 -3.50 -3.10 -23.86
CA ALA A 352 -2.21 -2.41 -23.94
C ALA A 352 -2.29 -0.97 -23.43
N ILE A 353 -3.34 -0.22 -23.80
CA ILE A 353 -3.59 1.14 -23.31
C ILE A 353 -3.84 1.14 -21.80
N LEU A 354 -4.69 0.24 -21.29
CA LEU A 354 -4.96 0.12 -19.86
C LEU A 354 -3.70 -0.27 -19.07
N THR A 355 -2.86 -1.15 -19.65
CA THR A 355 -1.57 -1.52 -19.05
C THR A 355 -0.62 -0.31 -19.01
N LEU A 356 -0.56 0.49 -20.09
CA LEU A 356 0.23 1.73 -20.12
C LEU A 356 -0.29 2.74 -19.10
N ALA A 357 -1.60 2.93 -18.99
CA ALA A 357 -2.19 3.85 -18.02
C ALA A 357 -1.92 3.43 -16.58
N PHE A 358 -1.92 2.14 -16.29
CA PHE A 358 -1.65 1.67 -14.94
C PHE A 358 -0.15 1.58 -14.63
N PHE A 359 0.71 1.29 -15.61
CA PHE A 359 2.15 1.50 -15.54
C PHE A 359 2.48 2.96 -15.17
N ALA A 360 1.82 3.91 -15.82
CA ALA A 360 1.94 5.33 -15.55
C ALA A 360 1.52 5.70 -14.13
N GLN A 361 0.43 5.10 -13.63
CA GLN A 361 -0.02 5.23 -12.25
C GLN A 361 1.05 4.70 -11.28
N GLY A 362 1.69 3.56 -11.61
CA GLY A 362 2.82 3.04 -10.83
C GLY A 362 3.96 4.05 -10.70
N ILE A 363 4.32 4.73 -11.81
CA ILE A 363 5.33 5.82 -11.80
C ILE A 363 4.88 6.97 -10.89
N ALA A 364 3.63 7.41 -11.00
CA ALA A 364 3.09 8.53 -10.22
C ALA A 364 2.96 8.20 -8.72
N SER A 365 2.90 6.92 -8.34
CA SER A 365 2.81 6.48 -6.94
C SER A 365 4.07 6.78 -6.10
N ALA A 366 5.21 7.13 -6.74
CA ALA A 366 6.44 7.54 -6.08
C ALA A 366 6.34 8.89 -5.30
N SER A 367 5.12 9.43 -5.15
CA SER A 367 4.83 10.70 -4.45
C SER A 367 5.26 10.76 -2.97
N TRP A 368 5.49 9.61 -2.30
CA TRP A 368 6.00 9.58 -0.94
C TRP A 368 7.37 10.24 -0.78
N ALA A 369 8.23 10.11 -1.80
CA ALA A 369 9.51 10.79 -1.80
C ALA A 369 9.34 12.32 -1.80
N ALA A 370 8.36 12.85 -2.55
CA ALA A 370 8.07 14.28 -2.54
C ALA A 370 7.50 14.75 -1.18
N VAL A 371 6.67 13.94 -0.53
CA VAL A 371 6.15 14.22 0.83
C VAL A 371 7.30 14.37 1.82
N SER A 372 8.26 13.44 1.83
CA SER A 372 9.38 13.46 2.78
C SER A 372 10.34 14.63 2.57
N GLU A 373 10.45 15.15 1.33
CA GLU A 373 11.27 16.32 1.02
C GLU A 373 10.60 17.66 1.38
N VAL A 374 9.26 17.73 1.27
CA VAL A 374 8.48 18.94 1.52
C VAL A 374 8.07 19.09 2.98
N ALA A 375 7.77 18.01 3.66
CA ALA A 375 7.26 18.02 5.03
C ALA A 375 8.26 18.64 6.03
N PRO A 376 7.81 19.48 6.99
CA PRO A 376 8.62 19.85 8.15
C PRO A 376 9.15 18.60 8.86
N LYS A 377 10.39 18.66 9.39
CA LYS A 377 11.02 17.50 10.04
C LYS A 377 10.17 16.93 11.18
N GLU A 378 9.56 17.81 11.94
CA GLU A 378 8.74 17.49 13.12
C GLU A 378 7.34 16.97 12.73
N LEU A 379 6.87 17.26 11.49
CA LEU A 379 5.52 16.98 11.03
C LEU A 379 5.44 16.04 9.81
N ILE A 380 6.49 15.26 9.54
CA ILE A 380 6.50 14.30 8.42
C ILE A 380 5.32 13.33 8.50
N GLY A 381 5.04 12.82 9.71
CA GLY A 381 3.91 11.91 9.94
C GLY A 381 2.56 12.56 9.68
N LEU A 382 2.36 13.79 10.20
CA LEU A 382 1.13 14.56 9.99
C LEU A 382 0.92 14.89 8.51
N THR A 383 1.96 15.38 7.83
CA THR A 383 1.91 15.68 6.38
C THR A 383 1.61 14.42 5.56
N GLY A 384 2.24 13.29 5.91
CA GLY A 384 1.96 12.00 5.31
C GLY A 384 0.51 11.57 5.51
N GLY A 385 -0.04 11.74 6.71
CA GLY A 385 -1.44 11.45 7.05
C GLY A 385 -2.41 12.30 6.24
N LEU A 386 -2.20 13.62 6.18
CA LEU A 386 -3.04 14.54 5.42
C LEU A 386 -3.07 14.22 3.91
N THR A 387 -1.89 13.97 3.34
CA THR A 387 -1.81 13.60 1.92
C THR A 387 -2.40 12.22 1.64
N SER A 388 -2.38 11.31 2.61
CA SER A 388 -3.06 10.00 2.50
C SER A 388 -4.57 10.12 2.65
N LEU A 389 -5.06 11.06 3.47
CA LEU A 389 -6.49 11.37 3.53
C LEU A 389 -6.99 11.86 2.16
N ALA A 390 -6.28 12.80 1.52
CA ALA A 390 -6.61 13.26 0.17
C ALA A 390 -6.63 12.11 -0.86
N ALA A 391 -5.68 11.18 -0.77
CA ALA A 391 -5.67 9.97 -1.59
C ALA A 391 -6.93 9.11 -1.37
N ASN A 392 -7.37 8.91 -0.13
CA ASN A 392 -8.57 8.13 0.18
C ASN A 392 -9.86 8.79 -0.29
N ILE A 393 -9.91 10.13 -0.37
CA ILE A 393 -11.04 10.83 -1.01
C ILE A 393 -11.18 10.39 -2.47
N GLY A 394 -10.07 10.19 -3.21
CA GLY A 394 -10.09 9.58 -4.55
C GLY A 394 -10.69 8.17 -4.55
N GLY A 395 -10.36 7.36 -3.54
CA GLY A 395 -10.93 6.03 -3.34
C GLY A 395 -12.43 6.03 -3.01
N ILE A 396 -12.94 7.10 -2.41
CA ILE A 396 -14.38 7.29 -2.13
C ILE A 396 -15.11 7.76 -3.40
N VAL A 397 -14.62 8.83 -4.01
CA VAL A 397 -15.32 9.54 -5.09
C VAL A 397 -15.34 8.72 -6.38
N THR A 398 -14.22 8.09 -6.73
CA THR A 398 -14.06 7.44 -8.03
C THR A 398 -15.04 6.29 -8.28
N PRO A 399 -15.22 5.31 -7.37
CA PRO A 399 -16.18 4.23 -7.61
C PRO A 399 -17.62 4.73 -7.70
N ILE A 400 -18.00 5.74 -6.91
CA ILE A 400 -19.35 6.34 -6.92
C ILE A 400 -19.62 7.04 -8.25
N VAL A 401 -18.69 7.90 -8.69
CA VAL A 401 -18.83 8.66 -9.93
C VAL A 401 -18.90 7.73 -11.14
N ILE A 402 -18.04 6.71 -11.19
CA ILE A 402 -18.08 5.72 -12.27
C ILE A 402 -19.39 4.94 -12.24
N GLY A 403 -19.87 4.51 -11.07
CA GLY A 403 -21.14 3.82 -10.93
C GLY A 403 -22.32 4.66 -11.45
N ALA A 404 -22.37 5.95 -11.09
CA ALA A 404 -23.39 6.89 -11.56
C ALA A 404 -23.30 7.12 -13.08
N ILE A 405 -22.09 7.29 -13.62
CA ILE A 405 -21.87 7.44 -15.07
C ILE A 405 -22.36 6.22 -15.83
N VAL A 406 -21.94 5.02 -15.41
CA VAL A 406 -22.32 3.77 -16.09
C VAL A 406 -23.80 3.50 -15.95
N HIS A 407 -24.41 3.80 -14.82
CA HIS A 407 -25.85 3.69 -14.61
C HIS A 407 -26.64 4.60 -15.58
N ALA A 408 -26.19 5.85 -15.74
CA ALA A 408 -26.89 6.85 -16.57
C ALA A 408 -26.64 6.64 -18.08
N SER A 409 -25.44 6.22 -18.49
CA SER A 409 -25.04 6.12 -19.91
C SER A 409 -25.10 4.71 -20.50
N GLY A 410 -25.12 3.69 -19.65
CA GLY A 410 -24.99 2.28 -20.06
C GLY A 410 -23.59 1.89 -20.54
N SER A 411 -22.59 2.77 -20.45
CA SER A 411 -21.23 2.54 -20.97
C SER A 411 -20.15 3.14 -20.08
N PHE A 412 -18.93 2.57 -20.14
CA PHE A 412 -17.75 3.07 -19.44
C PHE A 412 -17.04 4.23 -20.18
N ALA A 413 -17.49 4.61 -21.38
CA ALA A 413 -16.82 5.62 -22.20
C ALA A 413 -16.59 6.94 -21.43
N MET A 414 -17.63 7.49 -20.77
CA MET A 414 -17.53 8.71 -19.97
C MET A 414 -16.71 8.50 -18.70
N ALA A 415 -16.63 7.28 -18.16
CA ALA A 415 -15.77 6.96 -17.03
C ALA A 415 -14.28 7.10 -17.38
N PHE A 416 -13.86 6.72 -18.59
CA PHE A 416 -12.50 6.94 -19.07
C PHE A 416 -12.18 8.42 -19.26
N TRP A 417 -13.13 9.23 -19.74
CA TRP A 417 -12.96 10.69 -19.79
C TRP A 417 -12.83 11.29 -18.40
N PHE A 418 -13.62 10.84 -17.42
CA PHE A 418 -13.50 11.26 -16.03
C PHE A 418 -12.12 10.94 -15.46
N ILE A 419 -11.64 9.70 -15.60
CA ILE A 419 -10.32 9.29 -15.08
C ILE A 419 -9.19 10.05 -15.79
N GLY A 420 -9.30 10.25 -17.11
CA GLY A 420 -8.35 11.05 -17.89
C GLY A 420 -8.31 12.51 -17.43
N GLY A 421 -9.48 13.11 -17.14
CA GLY A 421 -9.59 14.45 -16.57
C GLY A 421 -8.96 14.56 -15.18
N VAL A 422 -9.14 13.55 -14.33
CA VAL A 422 -8.48 13.46 -13.02
C VAL A 422 -6.96 13.30 -13.19
N ALA A 423 -6.49 12.53 -14.17
CA ALA A 423 -5.06 12.41 -14.47
C ALA A 423 -4.47 13.74 -15.00
N LEU A 424 -5.23 14.49 -15.81
CA LEU A 424 -4.85 15.85 -16.23
C LEU A 424 -4.73 16.80 -15.03
N MET A 425 -5.67 16.76 -14.10
CA MET A 425 -5.61 17.54 -12.85
C MET A 425 -4.34 17.20 -12.06
N GLY A 426 -3.99 15.91 -11.94
CA GLY A 426 -2.76 15.47 -11.32
C GLY A 426 -1.51 16.00 -12.04
N THR A 427 -1.50 15.97 -13.37
CA THR A 427 -0.43 16.50 -14.22
C THR A 427 -0.24 18.01 -14.00
N LEU A 428 -1.33 18.78 -14.04
CA LEU A 428 -1.29 20.22 -13.80
C LEU A 428 -0.85 20.54 -12.36
N SER A 429 -1.31 19.76 -11.41
CA SER A 429 -0.92 19.92 -10.01
C SER A 429 0.58 19.73 -9.81
N TYR A 430 1.15 18.64 -10.30
CA TYR A 430 2.58 18.38 -10.16
C TYR A 430 3.45 19.30 -11.03
N SER A 431 3.00 19.69 -12.24
CA SER A 431 3.75 20.56 -13.12
C SER A 431 3.75 22.03 -12.67
N LEU A 432 2.59 22.58 -12.32
CA LEU A 432 2.38 24.01 -12.06
C LEU A 432 2.38 24.34 -10.56
N LEU A 433 1.59 23.61 -9.75
CA LEU A 433 1.42 23.93 -8.33
C LEU A 433 2.61 23.49 -7.46
N LEU A 434 3.21 22.33 -7.71
CA LEU A 434 4.26 21.79 -6.85
C LEU A 434 5.51 22.69 -6.80
N GLY A 435 5.86 23.35 -7.89
CA GLY A 435 7.01 24.25 -7.96
C GLY A 435 8.34 23.54 -7.69
N LYS A 436 9.26 24.23 -7.02
CA LYS A 436 10.51 23.63 -6.50
C LYS A 436 10.23 22.92 -5.19
N LEU A 437 10.79 21.73 -5.01
CA LEU A 437 10.71 21.01 -3.73
C LEU A 437 11.70 21.64 -2.76
N TYR A 438 11.18 22.17 -1.68
CA TYR A 438 11.95 22.63 -0.52
C TYR A 438 11.22 22.24 0.74
N ARG A 439 11.95 22.00 1.81
CA ARG A 439 11.38 21.69 3.10
C ARG A 439 10.66 22.89 3.67
N ILE A 440 9.42 22.71 4.06
CA ILE A 440 8.62 23.73 4.72
C ILE A 440 9.20 23.97 6.11
N GLU A 441 9.54 25.20 6.43
CA GLU A 441 9.88 25.66 7.77
C GLU A 441 8.65 26.35 8.34
N LEU A 442 8.09 25.77 9.42
CA LEU A 442 7.00 26.41 10.12
C LEU A 442 7.53 27.65 10.84
N LYS A 443 6.83 28.75 10.74
CA LYS A 443 7.10 29.89 11.61
C LYS A 443 6.78 29.44 13.03
N THR A 444 7.81 29.12 13.82
CA THR A 444 7.66 28.94 15.25
C THR A 444 6.95 30.20 15.77
N GLY A 445 5.69 30.02 16.18
CA GLY A 445 4.89 31.09 16.75
C GLY A 445 5.63 31.65 17.97
N ALA A 446 5.89 32.95 17.91
CA ALA A 446 6.25 33.73 19.07
C ALA A 446 5.10 33.73 20.09
#